data_36734ff283a9ca60c4c46012db4ac86c
#
_entry.id   36734ff283a9ca60c4c46012db4ac86c
#
_cell.length_a   1.000
_cell.length_b   1.000
_cell.length_c   1.000
_cell.angle_alpha   90.00
_cell.angle_beta   90.00
_cell.angle_gamma   90.00
#
_symmetry.space_group_name_H-M   'P 1'
#
loop_
_entity.id
_entity.type
_entity.pdbx_description
1 polymer ?
#
loop_
_entity_poly.entity_id
_entity_poly.type
_entity_poly.pdbx_seq_one_letter_code
_entity_poly.pdbx_strand_id
1 'polypeptide(L)'
;SDESRGLGDVYKRQVAGSLPNQGNTYSPIHFETDETMFNYFHEIAKILKDYVDIFYLDVLCSIKEIKIALEASKEFNKQVLVGVHLRYDGKLPSGESLDELFETIQKFNCCGIVSACVSPEIINLSIPMFNKQKLPFGYKMNLFKELPTSNEEKFNSEGFEENYDYVDPVELLGTRNEEFGEEKYKKCVLNSLNECVSLVGGCCEVIPRHIVAI
;
A
#
# COMPACT_ATOMS: atom_id res chain seq x y z
N SER A 1 -35.31 14.54 2.46
CA SER A 1 -34.36 14.33 3.46
C SER A 1 -33.09 13.62 3.00
N ASP A 2 -32.57 13.97 1.83
CA ASP A 2 -31.27 13.51 1.36
C ASP A 2 -30.09 14.24 2.04
N GLU A 3 -30.34 15.39 2.63
CA GLU A 3 -29.33 16.19 3.33
C GLU A 3 -28.80 15.51 4.61
N SER A 4 -29.60 14.69 5.28
CA SER A 4 -29.17 13.97 6.48
C SER A 4 -28.25 12.77 6.19
N ARG A 5 -28.30 12.21 4.98
CA ARG A 5 -27.37 11.15 4.55
C ARG A 5 -25.96 11.69 4.32
N GLY A 6 -25.84 12.90 3.77
CA GLY A 6 -24.55 13.53 3.51
C GLY A 6 -23.73 13.82 4.77
N LEU A 7 -24.38 14.32 5.83
CA LEU A 7 -23.70 14.66 7.09
C LEU A 7 -23.27 13.41 7.89
N GLY A 8 -24.08 12.36 7.90
CA GLY A 8 -23.72 11.10 8.56
C GLY A 8 -22.54 10.39 7.90
N ASP A 9 -22.41 10.49 6.59
CA ASP A 9 -21.30 9.89 5.83
C ASP A 9 -19.99 10.67 5.97
N VAL A 10 -20.06 12.00 6.09
CA VAL A 10 -18.85 12.84 6.27
C VAL A 10 -18.14 12.52 7.58
N TYR A 11 -18.87 12.24 8.65
CA TYR A 11 -18.27 11.88 9.95
C TYR A 11 -17.67 10.47 10.01
N LYS A 12 -17.99 9.61 9.05
CA LYS A 12 -17.49 8.22 9.00
C LYS A 12 -16.32 8.03 8.05
N ARG A 13 -16.03 9.03 7.21
CA ARG A 13 -14.95 8.96 6.21
C ARG A 13 -13.72 9.65 6.76
N GLN A 14 -12.59 8.95 6.70
CA GLN A 14 -11.28 9.51 7.01
C GLN A 14 -10.53 9.80 5.71
N VAL A 15 -9.77 10.86 5.71
CA VAL A 15 -8.83 11.21 4.64
C VAL A 15 -7.47 10.70 5.03
N ALA A 16 -6.92 9.77 4.27
CA ALA A 16 -5.57 9.26 4.44
C ALA A 16 -4.61 10.00 3.50
N GLY A 17 -3.59 10.64 4.06
CA GLY A 17 -2.54 11.30 3.30
C GLY A 17 -1.47 10.30 2.88
N SER A 18 -1.28 10.12 1.58
CA SER A 18 -0.28 9.19 1.06
C SER A 18 1.14 9.73 1.26
N LEU A 19 1.99 8.91 1.84
CA LEU A 19 3.43 9.06 1.94
C LEU A 19 4.06 7.93 1.09
N PRO A 20 4.19 8.12 -0.23
CA PRO A 20 4.71 7.10 -1.13
C PRO A 20 6.21 6.93 -0.96
N ASN A 21 6.75 5.81 -1.43
CA ASN A 21 8.19 5.64 -1.50
C ASN A 21 8.83 6.68 -2.43
N GLN A 22 10.10 6.96 -2.18
CA GLN A 22 10.90 7.80 -3.04
C GLN A 22 11.70 6.90 -3.99
N GLY A 23 11.37 6.92 -5.26
CA GLY A 23 12.08 6.15 -6.28
C GLY A 23 11.34 4.92 -6.74
N ASN A 24 12.02 3.80 -6.78
CA ASN A 24 11.51 2.61 -7.45
C ASN A 24 10.48 1.86 -6.59
N THR A 25 9.19 1.95 -6.95
CA THR A 25 8.12 1.15 -6.35
C THR A 25 8.42 -0.34 -6.58
N TYR A 26 8.23 -1.18 -5.59
CA TYR A 26 8.51 -2.61 -5.56
C TYR A 26 9.99 -3.00 -5.43
N SER A 27 10.90 -2.03 -5.39
CA SER A 27 12.32 -2.28 -5.17
C SER A 27 12.78 -1.72 -3.82
N PRO A 28 13.60 -2.46 -3.06
CA PRO A 28 14.20 -1.95 -1.83
C PRO A 28 15.42 -1.07 -2.08
N ILE A 29 15.74 -0.76 -3.32
CA ILE A 29 16.91 0.04 -3.67
C ILE A 29 16.56 1.50 -3.46
N HIS A 30 17.24 2.12 -2.52
CA HIS A 30 17.17 3.54 -2.23
C HIS A 30 18.46 4.20 -2.66
N PHE A 31 18.35 5.16 -3.55
CA PHE A 31 19.52 5.88 -4.10
C PHE A 31 20.07 6.94 -3.16
N GLU A 32 19.35 7.21 -2.08
CA GLU A 32 19.60 8.37 -1.26
C GLU A 32 20.06 8.00 0.16
N THR A 33 20.59 8.99 0.87
CA THR A 33 20.96 8.83 2.28
C THR A 33 19.73 8.73 3.16
N ASP A 34 19.91 8.20 4.36
CA ASP A 34 18.83 8.14 5.36
C ASP A 34 18.28 9.54 5.70
N GLU A 35 19.13 10.56 5.69
CA GLU A 35 18.76 11.96 5.90
C GLU A 35 17.87 12.49 4.78
N THR A 36 18.22 12.23 3.52
CA THR A 36 17.41 12.66 2.37
C THR A 36 16.05 11.96 2.38
N MET A 37 16.02 10.66 2.67
CA MET A 37 14.79 9.89 2.81
C MET A 37 13.93 10.42 3.94
N PHE A 38 14.50 10.73 5.10
CA PHE A 38 13.78 11.34 6.21
C PHE A 38 13.18 12.70 5.81
N ASN A 39 13.95 13.57 5.21
CA ASN A 39 13.50 14.89 4.77
C ASN A 39 12.37 14.79 3.74
N TYR A 40 12.42 13.83 2.83
CA TYR A 40 11.36 13.58 1.86
C TYR A 40 10.03 13.25 2.54
N PHE A 41 9.99 12.24 3.42
CA PHE A 41 8.77 11.88 4.13
C PHE A 41 8.29 12.99 5.06
N HIS A 42 9.21 13.66 5.73
CA HIS A 42 8.89 14.76 6.64
C HIS A 42 8.22 15.93 5.92
N GLU A 43 8.75 16.38 4.79
CA GLU A 43 8.17 17.50 4.05
C GLU A 43 6.79 17.16 3.48
N ILE A 44 6.57 15.95 2.98
CA ILE A 44 5.24 15.51 2.54
C ILE A 44 4.27 15.48 3.72
N ALA A 45 4.66 14.86 4.83
CA ALA A 45 3.82 14.77 6.03
C ALA A 45 3.47 16.17 6.58
N LYS A 46 4.43 17.10 6.59
CA LYS A 46 4.27 18.50 7.00
C LYS A 46 3.26 19.25 6.13
N ILE A 47 3.29 19.03 4.83
CA ILE A 47 2.32 19.64 3.90
C ILE A 47 0.91 19.05 4.14
N LEU A 48 0.80 17.73 4.32
CA LEU A 48 -0.47 17.04 4.40
C LEU A 48 -1.14 17.12 5.79
N LYS A 49 -0.40 17.35 6.86
CA LYS A 49 -0.88 17.22 8.26
C LYS A 49 -2.18 17.93 8.58
N ASP A 50 -2.45 19.08 7.95
CA ASP A 50 -3.63 19.89 8.22
C ASP A 50 -4.84 19.52 7.35
N TYR A 51 -4.65 18.64 6.37
CA TYR A 51 -5.66 18.25 5.39
C TYR A 51 -6.11 16.79 5.51
N VAL A 52 -5.46 15.99 6.36
CA VAL A 52 -5.70 14.56 6.46
C VAL A 52 -5.96 14.13 7.90
N ASP A 53 -6.69 13.04 8.08
CA ASP A 53 -6.97 12.47 9.40
C ASP A 53 -5.85 11.53 9.86
N ILE A 54 -5.30 10.74 8.93
CA ILE A 54 -4.22 9.78 9.15
C ILE A 54 -3.18 9.89 8.03
N PHE A 55 -1.98 9.39 8.27
CA PHE A 55 -1.01 9.15 7.21
C PHE A 55 -1.10 7.70 6.71
N TYR A 56 -0.81 7.51 5.44
CA TYR A 56 -0.72 6.21 4.80
C TYR A 56 0.63 6.04 4.11
N LEU A 57 1.47 5.16 4.64
CA LEU A 57 2.70 4.76 3.95
C LEU A 57 2.29 3.87 2.76
N ASP A 58 2.57 4.29 1.55
CA ASP A 58 2.03 3.63 0.35
C ASP A 58 3.08 2.82 -0.40
N VAL A 59 2.90 1.50 -0.37
CA VAL A 59 3.72 0.52 -1.11
C VAL A 59 5.21 0.56 -0.73
N LEU A 60 5.52 0.60 0.57
CA LEU A 60 6.91 0.56 1.01
C LEU A 60 7.49 -0.86 0.95
N CYS A 61 8.80 -0.96 0.71
CA CYS A 61 9.46 -2.20 0.32
C CYS A 61 10.49 -2.73 1.31
N SER A 62 10.85 -1.97 2.34
CA SER A 62 11.84 -2.35 3.34
C SER A 62 11.49 -1.84 4.73
N ILE A 63 11.92 -2.55 5.77
CA ILE A 63 11.77 -2.10 7.16
C ILE A 63 12.55 -0.80 7.40
N LYS A 64 13.68 -0.63 6.75
CA LYS A 64 14.47 0.59 6.83
C LYS A 64 13.66 1.81 6.39
N GLU A 65 13.05 1.74 5.22
CA GLU A 65 12.23 2.81 4.65
C GLU A 65 11.02 3.11 5.54
N ILE A 66 10.30 2.06 5.96
CA ILE A 66 9.14 2.17 6.85
C ILE A 66 9.52 2.89 8.15
N LYS A 67 10.64 2.49 8.77
CA LYS A 67 11.11 3.09 10.02
C LYS A 67 11.43 4.57 9.85
N ILE A 68 12.12 4.95 8.76
CA ILE A 68 12.45 6.34 8.46
C ILE A 68 11.18 7.15 8.22
N ALA A 69 10.21 6.63 7.46
CA ALA A 69 8.94 7.31 7.21
C ALA A 69 8.12 7.50 8.50
N LEU A 70 8.11 6.51 9.38
CA LEU A 70 7.43 6.57 10.69
C LEU A 70 8.09 7.62 11.62
N GLU A 71 9.42 7.66 11.69
CA GLU A 71 10.13 8.67 12.48
C GLU A 71 9.92 10.08 11.91
N ALA A 72 9.93 10.24 10.58
CA ALA A 72 9.74 11.51 9.89
C ALA A 72 8.32 12.10 10.10
N SER A 73 7.32 11.25 10.25
CA SER A 73 5.92 11.67 10.44
C SER A 73 5.51 11.80 11.91
N LYS A 74 6.33 11.36 12.85
CA LYS A 74 6.00 11.21 14.27
C LYS A 74 5.63 12.53 14.97
N GLU A 75 6.31 13.62 14.67
CA GLU A 75 6.06 14.92 15.31
C GLU A 75 4.66 15.48 15.02
N PHE A 76 4.03 15.06 13.93
CA PHE A 76 2.69 15.54 13.56
C PHE A 76 1.56 14.83 14.31
N ASN A 77 1.89 13.85 15.16
CA ASN A 77 1.00 13.19 16.11
C ASN A 77 -0.27 12.59 15.46
N LYS A 78 -0.16 12.10 14.23
CA LYS A 78 -1.23 11.37 13.53
C LYS A 78 -1.00 9.87 13.60
N GLN A 79 -2.09 9.12 13.51
CA GLN A 79 -2.02 7.68 13.30
C GLN A 79 -1.49 7.38 11.91
N VAL A 80 -0.77 6.27 11.79
CA VAL A 80 -0.17 5.85 10.52
C VAL A 80 -0.71 4.47 10.13
N LEU A 81 -1.25 4.38 8.93
CA LEU A 81 -1.57 3.12 8.26
C LEU A 81 -0.36 2.70 7.44
N VAL A 82 0.17 1.51 7.68
CA VAL A 82 1.41 1.05 7.04
C VAL A 82 1.11 0.15 5.86
N GLY A 83 1.34 0.63 4.64
CA GLY A 83 1.19 -0.15 3.40
C GLY A 83 2.52 -0.71 2.92
N VAL A 84 2.59 -2.03 2.78
CA VAL A 84 3.80 -2.75 2.38
C VAL A 84 3.56 -3.62 1.16
N HIS A 85 4.53 -3.65 0.25
CA HIS A 85 4.54 -4.64 -0.81
C HIS A 85 5.05 -5.98 -0.29
N LEU A 86 4.48 -7.07 -0.79
CA LEU A 86 4.87 -8.42 -0.42
C LEU A 86 5.19 -9.25 -1.66
N ARG A 87 6.20 -10.09 -1.52
CA ARG A 87 6.58 -11.11 -2.49
C ARG A 87 5.75 -12.37 -2.31
N TYR A 88 5.86 -13.32 -3.23
CA TYR A 88 5.20 -14.64 -3.15
C TYR A 88 5.62 -15.50 -1.95
N ASP A 89 6.79 -15.22 -1.38
CA ASP A 89 7.26 -15.90 -0.17
C ASP A 89 6.76 -15.25 1.14
N GLY A 90 5.90 -14.21 1.02
CA GLY A 90 5.33 -13.49 2.16
C GLY A 90 6.30 -12.53 2.84
N LYS A 91 7.46 -12.26 2.22
CA LYS A 91 8.45 -11.29 2.71
C LYS A 91 8.33 -9.96 1.99
N LEU A 92 8.92 -8.93 2.58
CA LEU A 92 9.11 -7.66 1.90
C LEU A 92 10.10 -7.83 0.73
N PRO A 93 10.09 -6.95 -0.28
CA PRO A 93 11.06 -6.98 -1.38
C PRO A 93 12.51 -6.99 -0.92
N SER A 94 12.84 -6.32 0.17
CA SER A 94 14.16 -6.30 0.83
C SER A 94 14.56 -7.61 1.51
N GLY A 95 13.61 -8.56 1.66
CA GLY A 95 13.84 -9.89 2.23
C GLY A 95 13.48 -10.05 3.69
N GLU A 96 13.11 -8.96 4.39
CA GLU A 96 12.67 -9.06 5.79
C GLU A 96 11.30 -9.74 5.89
N SER A 97 11.08 -10.38 7.04
CA SER A 97 9.82 -11.04 7.35
C SER A 97 8.75 -10.08 7.89
N LEU A 98 7.49 -10.52 7.86
CA LEU A 98 6.41 -9.79 8.51
C LEU A 98 6.58 -9.74 10.03
N ASP A 99 7.17 -10.75 10.67
CA ASP A 99 7.40 -10.73 12.10
C ASP A 99 8.38 -9.60 12.50
N GLU A 100 9.47 -9.41 11.74
CA GLU A 100 10.40 -8.29 11.93
C GLU A 100 9.72 -6.93 11.69
N LEU A 101 8.83 -6.86 10.71
CA LEU A 101 8.03 -5.67 10.45
C LEU A 101 7.12 -5.36 11.65
N PHE A 102 6.39 -6.34 12.18
CA PHE A 102 5.51 -6.15 13.32
C PHE A 102 6.27 -5.69 14.57
N GLU A 103 7.43 -6.26 14.86
CA GLU A 103 8.29 -5.81 15.95
C GLU A 103 8.74 -4.34 15.79
N THR A 104 8.87 -3.88 14.56
CA THR A 104 9.23 -2.50 14.26
C THR A 104 8.07 -1.56 14.46
N ILE A 105 6.92 -1.82 13.83
CA ILE A 105 5.79 -0.88 13.81
C ILE A 105 5.07 -0.76 15.14
N GLN A 106 5.10 -1.77 16.00
CA GLN A 106 4.49 -1.71 17.35
C GLN A 106 5.08 -0.63 18.25
N LYS A 107 6.24 -0.06 17.90
CA LYS A 107 6.90 1.03 18.62
C LYS A 107 6.37 2.42 18.24
N PHE A 108 5.48 2.47 17.26
CA PHE A 108 4.94 3.70 16.68
C PHE A 108 3.41 3.74 16.80
N ASN A 109 2.82 4.89 16.55
CA ASN A 109 1.36 5.08 16.56
C ASN A 109 0.71 4.56 15.26
N CYS A 110 0.85 3.27 14.99
CA CYS A 110 0.27 2.64 13.82
C CYS A 110 -1.15 2.16 14.10
N CYS A 111 -2.10 2.47 13.20
CA CYS A 111 -3.51 2.06 13.31
C CYS A 111 -3.85 0.79 12.52
N GLY A 112 -2.96 0.31 11.68
CA GLY A 112 -3.14 -0.89 10.89
C GLY A 112 -2.02 -1.13 9.88
N ILE A 113 -2.14 -2.23 9.17
CA ILE A 113 -1.20 -2.62 8.12
C ILE A 113 -1.95 -3.09 6.87
N VAL A 114 -1.40 -2.81 5.70
CA VAL A 114 -2.02 -3.12 4.40
C VAL A 114 -1.00 -3.82 3.50
N SER A 115 -1.37 -5.00 2.97
CA SER A 115 -0.68 -5.57 1.81
C SER A 115 -0.99 -4.71 0.59
N ALA A 116 -0.06 -3.87 0.20
CA ALA A 116 -0.29 -2.83 -0.79
C ALA A 116 0.19 -3.24 -2.18
N CYS A 117 -0.69 -3.08 -3.16
CA CYS A 117 -0.44 -3.37 -4.56
C CYS A 117 0.05 -4.81 -4.83
N VAL A 118 -0.66 -5.77 -4.28
CA VAL A 118 -0.35 -7.20 -4.35
C VAL A 118 -1.43 -7.97 -5.09
N SER A 119 -1.07 -9.09 -5.69
CA SER A 119 -2.03 -9.95 -6.40
C SER A 119 -2.98 -10.67 -5.43
N PRO A 120 -4.14 -11.16 -5.92
CA PRO A 120 -5.06 -11.98 -5.11
C PRO A 120 -4.39 -13.19 -4.47
N GLU A 121 -3.41 -13.77 -5.13
CA GLU A 121 -2.66 -14.93 -4.64
C GLU A 121 -1.82 -14.57 -3.43
N ILE A 122 -1.13 -13.43 -3.45
CA ILE A 122 -0.36 -12.94 -2.31
C ILE A 122 -1.28 -12.54 -1.16
N ILE A 123 -2.44 -11.94 -1.42
CA ILE A 123 -3.43 -11.64 -0.40
C ILE A 123 -3.77 -12.92 0.37
N ASN A 124 -4.15 -13.99 -0.33
CA ASN A 124 -4.50 -15.26 0.30
C ASN A 124 -3.35 -15.87 1.11
N LEU A 125 -2.12 -15.73 0.67
CA LEU A 125 -0.93 -16.19 1.39
C LEU A 125 -0.64 -15.36 2.65
N SER A 126 -0.91 -14.06 2.61
CA SER A 126 -0.56 -13.14 3.69
C SER A 126 -1.59 -13.11 4.83
N ILE A 127 -2.87 -13.37 4.57
CA ILE A 127 -3.95 -13.34 5.57
C ILE A 127 -3.59 -14.18 6.83
N PRO A 128 -3.16 -15.44 6.75
CA PRO A 128 -2.84 -16.23 7.93
C PRO A 128 -1.67 -15.66 8.74
N MET A 129 -0.76 -14.91 8.11
CA MET A 129 0.37 -14.28 8.77
C MET A 129 -0.09 -13.05 9.57
N PHE A 130 -0.97 -12.23 8.98
CA PHE A 130 -1.54 -11.06 9.64
C PHE A 130 -2.49 -11.43 10.79
N ASN A 131 -3.25 -12.51 10.67
CA ASN A 131 -4.17 -12.97 11.72
C ASN A 131 -3.49 -13.29 13.06
N LYS A 132 -2.17 -13.47 13.07
CA LYS A 132 -1.39 -13.63 14.30
C LYS A 132 -1.19 -12.32 15.06
N GLN A 133 -1.49 -11.18 14.44
CA GLN A 133 -1.22 -9.87 14.98
C GLN A 133 -2.49 -9.21 15.53
N LYS A 134 -2.32 -8.25 16.43
CA LYS A 134 -3.43 -7.50 17.03
C LYS A 134 -3.84 -6.27 16.25
N LEU A 135 -2.99 -5.80 15.34
CA LEU A 135 -3.30 -4.64 14.50
C LEU A 135 -4.33 -5.01 13.43
N PRO A 136 -5.29 -4.13 13.16
CA PRO A 136 -6.15 -4.27 12.00
C PRO A 136 -5.32 -4.42 10.73
N PHE A 137 -5.73 -5.30 9.84
CA PHE A 137 -5.04 -5.45 8.57
C PHE A 137 -6.01 -5.46 7.39
N GLY A 138 -5.46 -5.21 6.23
CA GLY A 138 -6.18 -5.22 4.98
C GLY A 138 -5.29 -5.33 3.77
N TYR A 139 -5.85 -5.00 2.61
CA TYR A 139 -5.09 -5.04 1.37
C TYR A 139 -5.59 -4.03 0.33
N LYS A 140 -4.69 -3.68 -0.58
CA LYS A 140 -4.96 -3.01 -1.85
C LYS A 140 -4.58 -3.97 -2.98
N MET A 141 -5.58 -4.61 -3.58
CA MET A 141 -5.39 -5.61 -4.64
C MET A 141 -4.95 -4.96 -5.94
N ASN A 142 -3.97 -5.54 -6.63
CA ASN A 142 -3.70 -5.24 -8.03
C ASN A 142 -4.17 -6.37 -8.94
N LEU A 143 -4.43 -6.06 -10.20
CA LEU A 143 -4.88 -7.00 -11.23
C LEU A 143 -3.92 -7.06 -12.42
N PHE A 144 -2.62 -6.87 -12.20
CA PHE A 144 -1.60 -7.23 -13.19
C PHE A 144 -1.51 -8.76 -13.34
N LYS A 145 -1.18 -9.22 -14.55
CA LYS A 145 -0.92 -10.66 -14.81
C LYS A 145 0.38 -11.10 -14.13
N GLU A 146 1.39 -10.26 -14.21
CA GLU A 146 2.69 -10.50 -13.61
C GLU A 146 2.90 -9.50 -12.48
N LEU A 147 3.55 -9.94 -11.41
CA LEU A 147 3.95 -9.01 -10.37
C LEU A 147 5.21 -8.28 -10.79
N PRO A 148 5.28 -6.98 -10.51
CA PRO A 148 6.55 -6.28 -10.58
C PRO A 148 7.53 -6.96 -9.65
N THR A 149 8.62 -7.47 -10.19
CA THR A 149 9.71 -8.03 -9.39
C THR A 149 10.77 -6.96 -9.19
N SER A 150 11.48 -7.03 -8.07
CA SER A 150 12.58 -6.10 -7.74
C SER A 150 13.72 -6.06 -8.77
N ASN A 151 13.72 -6.98 -9.72
CA ASN A 151 14.74 -7.10 -10.74
C ASN A 151 14.31 -6.56 -12.11
N GLU A 152 13.07 -6.08 -12.24
CA GLU A 152 12.63 -5.52 -13.50
C GLU A 152 13.01 -4.04 -13.59
N GLU A 153 14.17 -3.80 -14.15
CA GLU A 153 14.77 -2.49 -14.42
C GLU A 153 13.87 -1.55 -15.26
N LYS A 154 12.80 -2.09 -15.85
CA LYS A 154 11.95 -1.35 -16.79
C LYS A 154 10.75 -0.65 -16.17
N PHE A 155 10.26 -1.08 -15.03
CA PHE A 155 9.02 -0.55 -14.48
C PHE A 155 9.21 0.79 -13.74
N ASN A 156 10.37 0.97 -13.14
CA ASN A 156 10.76 2.20 -12.45
C ASN A 156 12.26 2.39 -12.60
N SER A 157 12.77 2.35 -13.82
CA SER A 157 14.20 2.56 -14.07
C SER A 157 14.65 3.93 -13.59
N GLU A 158 15.85 3.97 -13.11
CA GLU A 158 16.54 5.15 -12.61
C GLU A 158 16.47 6.31 -13.60
N GLY A 159 16.02 7.43 -13.08
CA GLY A 159 16.11 8.70 -13.76
C GLY A 159 14.95 8.93 -14.73
N PHE A 160 14.20 9.95 -14.44
CA PHE A 160 13.52 10.73 -15.47
C PHE A 160 14.60 11.38 -16.34
N GLU A 161 15.23 10.62 -17.20
CA GLU A 161 15.94 11.22 -18.31
C GLU A 161 14.88 11.83 -19.23
N GLU A 162 15.13 13.04 -19.73
CA GLU A 162 14.18 13.81 -20.56
C GLU A 162 13.70 13.08 -21.84
N ASN A 163 14.18 11.87 -22.11
CA ASN A 163 13.88 11.05 -23.28
C ASN A 163 13.37 9.65 -22.91
N TYR A 164 12.76 9.47 -21.73
CA TYR A 164 12.18 8.19 -21.36
C TYR A 164 10.86 8.00 -22.11
N ASP A 165 10.84 7.06 -23.06
CA ASP A 165 9.59 6.61 -23.67
C ASP A 165 8.71 5.99 -22.55
N TYR A 166 7.62 6.67 -22.23
CA TYR A 166 6.64 6.15 -21.27
C TYR A 166 6.13 4.80 -21.78
N VAL A 167 6.41 3.76 -21.03
CA VAL A 167 5.83 2.43 -21.29
C VAL A 167 4.65 2.25 -20.35
N ASP A 168 3.48 1.98 -20.91
CA ASP A 168 2.30 1.67 -20.11
C ASP A 168 2.58 0.40 -19.26
N PRO A 169 2.44 0.47 -17.92
CA PRO A 169 2.62 -0.70 -17.07
C PRO A 169 1.81 -1.92 -17.49
N VAL A 170 0.64 -1.70 -18.10
CA VAL A 170 -0.21 -2.78 -18.63
C VAL A 170 0.44 -3.49 -19.82
N GLU A 171 1.20 -2.79 -20.65
CA GLU A 171 1.94 -3.40 -21.76
C GLU A 171 3.07 -4.31 -21.25
N LEU A 172 3.67 -3.94 -20.11
CA LEU A 172 4.75 -4.73 -19.50
C LEU A 172 4.24 -5.91 -18.67
N LEU A 173 3.25 -5.65 -17.82
CA LEU A 173 2.80 -6.60 -16.78
C LEU A 173 1.50 -7.32 -17.17
N GLY A 174 0.82 -6.83 -18.20
CA GLY A 174 -0.48 -7.33 -18.63
C GLY A 174 -1.59 -7.05 -17.61
N THR A 175 -2.84 -7.19 -18.02
CA THR A 175 -3.99 -6.98 -17.14
C THR A 175 -4.83 -8.25 -17.01
N ARG A 176 -5.42 -8.46 -15.83
CA ARG A 176 -6.38 -9.52 -15.53
C ARG A 176 -7.83 -9.02 -15.57
N ASN A 177 -8.09 -7.80 -16.04
CA ASN A 177 -9.40 -7.17 -15.99
C ASN A 177 -10.50 -8.00 -16.67
N GLU A 178 -10.20 -8.70 -17.76
CA GLU A 178 -11.17 -9.58 -18.44
C GLU A 178 -11.44 -10.86 -17.62
N GLU A 179 -10.39 -11.43 -17.04
CA GLU A 179 -10.48 -12.63 -16.21
C GLU A 179 -11.07 -12.32 -14.83
N PHE A 180 -10.72 -11.16 -14.25
CA PHE A 180 -11.04 -10.74 -12.91
C PHE A 180 -12.09 -9.62 -12.90
N GLY A 181 -13.26 -9.91 -13.50
CA GLY A 181 -14.38 -8.98 -13.51
C GLY A 181 -15.01 -8.78 -12.14
N GLU A 182 -16.06 -7.97 -12.09
CA GLU A 182 -16.75 -7.51 -10.88
C GLU A 182 -17.14 -8.65 -9.93
N GLU A 183 -17.74 -9.70 -10.43
CA GLU A 183 -18.21 -10.85 -9.64
C GLU A 183 -17.06 -11.63 -9.01
N LYS A 184 -15.96 -11.81 -9.74
CA LYS A 184 -14.79 -12.51 -9.22
C LYS A 184 -14.08 -11.67 -8.17
N TYR A 185 -13.98 -10.35 -8.40
CA TYR A 185 -13.44 -9.40 -7.43
C TYR A 185 -14.26 -9.41 -6.15
N LYS A 186 -15.57 -9.24 -6.26
CA LYS A 186 -16.52 -9.30 -5.13
C LYS A 186 -16.39 -10.61 -4.33
N LYS A 187 -16.35 -11.75 -5.02
CA LYS A 187 -16.18 -13.05 -4.36
C LYS A 187 -14.86 -13.13 -3.59
N CYS A 188 -13.78 -12.62 -4.17
CA CYS A 188 -12.49 -12.56 -3.50
C CYS A 188 -12.55 -11.72 -2.22
N VAL A 189 -13.15 -10.53 -2.30
CA VAL A 189 -13.34 -9.65 -1.14
C VAL A 189 -14.19 -10.31 -0.06
N LEU A 190 -15.36 -10.84 -0.41
CA LEU A 190 -16.26 -11.49 0.55
C LEU A 190 -15.61 -12.69 1.25
N ASN A 191 -14.80 -13.47 0.54
CA ASN A 191 -14.05 -14.56 1.14
C ASN A 191 -13.03 -14.05 2.16
N SER A 192 -12.31 -12.98 1.84
CA SER A 192 -11.30 -12.40 2.74
C SER A 192 -11.90 -11.76 4.00
N LEU A 193 -13.09 -11.17 3.92
CA LEU A 193 -13.77 -10.57 5.08
C LEU A 193 -14.08 -11.61 6.18
N ASN A 194 -14.28 -12.88 5.81
CA ASN A 194 -14.45 -13.96 6.77
C ASN A 194 -13.16 -14.28 7.56
N GLU A 195 -12.01 -13.79 7.11
CA GLU A 195 -10.69 -14.00 7.69
C GLU A 195 -10.22 -12.80 8.54
N CYS A 196 -11.14 -12.01 9.08
CA CYS A 196 -10.84 -10.83 9.91
C CYS A 196 -10.12 -9.67 9.19
N VAL A 197 -10.24 -9.58 7.88
CA VAL A 197 -9.76 -8.42 7.11
C VAL A 197 -10.62 -7.21 7.44
N SER A 198 -10.00 -6.09 7.79
CA SER A 198 -10.66 -4.85 8.22
C SER A 198 -10.70 -3.76 7.15
N LEU A 199 -9.83 -3.84 6.14
CA LEU A 199 -9.72 -2.87 5.05
C LEU A 199 -9.53 -3.59 3.73
N VAL A 200 -10.34 -3.23 2.76
CA VAL A 200 -10.21 -3.72 1.38
C VAL A 200 -10.17 -2.54 0.41
N GLY A 201 -9.35 -2.66 -0.61
CA GLY A 201 -9.23 -1.63 -1.63
C GLY A 201 -8.60 -2.16 -2.90
N GLY A 202 -8.63 -1.31 -3.92
CA GLY A 202 -8.00 -1.54 -5.20
C GLY A 202 -6.70 -0.75 -5.36
N CYS A 203 -5.81 -1.27 -6.19
CA CYS A 203 -4.61 -0.63 -6.69
C CYS A 203 -4.61 -0.71 -8.22
N CYS A 204 -3.46 -0.92 -8.84
CA CYS A 204 -3.32 -0.99 -10.29
C CYS A 204 -4.32 -1.95 -10.92
N GLU A 205 -4.94 -1.55 -12.02
CA GLU A 205 -5.95 -2.29 -12.80
C GLU A 205 -7.29 -2.56 -12.07
N VAL A 206 -7.44 -2.20 -10.80
CA VAL A 206 -8.74 -2.19 -10.13
C VAL A 206 -9.45 -0.88 -10.46
N ILE A 207 -10.56 -0.97 -11.17
CA ILE A 207 -11.33 0.17 -11.66
C ILE A 207 -12.62 0.35 -10.85
N PRO A 208 -13.31 1.51 -10.95
CA PRO A 208 -14.47 1.83 -10.10
C PRO A 208 -15.56 0.76 -10.07
N ARG A 209 -15.83 0.06 -11.18
CA ARG A 209 -16.84 -1.00 -11.21
C ARG A 209 -16.53 -2.17 -10.25
N HIS A 210 -15.26 -2.47 -10.01
CA HIS A 210 -14.86 -3.48 -9.03
C HIS A 210 -15.23 -3.05 -7.61
N ILE A 211 -14.99 -1.77 -7.29
CA ILE A 211 -15.28 -1.22 -5.96
C ILE A 211 -16.79 -1.10 -5.72
N VAL A 212 -17.56 -0.72 -6.74
CA VAL A 212 -19.02 -0.61 -6.64
C VAL A 212 -19.69 -1.98 -6.43
N ALA A 213 -19.04 -3.06 -6.86
CA ALA A 213 -19.58 -4.42 -6.73
C ALA A 213 -19.57 -4.96 -5.29
N ILE A 214 -18.75 -4.41 -4.41
CA ILE A 214 -18.63 -4.83 -3.00
C ILE A 214 -19.45 -3.97 -2.07
#